data_3083669057af89d8be09952d42ebc7bf
#
_entry.id   3083669057af89d8be09952d42ebc7bf
#
_cell.length_a   1.000
_cell.length_b   1.000
_cell.length_c   1.000
_cell.angle_alpha   90.00
_cell.angle_beta   90.00
_cell.angle_gamma   90.00
#
_symmetry.space_group_name_H-M   'P 1'
#
loop_
_entity.id
_entity.type
_entity.pdbx_description
1 polymer ?
#
loop_
_entity_poly.entity_id
_entity_poly.type
_entity_poly.pdbx_seq_one_letter_code
_entity_poly.pdbx_strand_id
1 'polypeptide(L)'
;MAAGTFPDFDALHPASDSFANTSVRSFVLEVPVQITGRRPVHFWASTAYFDTGHNTWVQVQRAAEPNMTTFFDFATGSAKVANYNGTAPTIDLVGRPAKPATDPASGIWGQVRDNIAAVVEAGGTYNKRPHKFPTALAYGAWAADTLLPNVITFIPGTVAYWDPWYDIQNGKGITEDIASNIIKMMVNQDFSSGLKPGPILDYFPYLAPPPGS
;
A
#
# COMPACT_ATOMS: atom_id res chain seq x y z
N MET A 1 6.46 -5.65 11.86
CA MET A 1 6.07 -6.70 12.83
C MET A 1 7.14 -7.77 12.81
N ALA A 2 7.49 -8.35 13.97
CA ALA A 2 8.37 -9.52 13.97
C ALA A 2 7.67 -10.68 13.27
N ALA A 3 8.39 -11.42 12.43
CA ALA A 3 7.84 -12.58 11.74
C ALA A 3 7.19 -13.55 12.74
N GLY A 4 5.95 -13.92 12.52
CA GLY A 4 5.22 -14.90 13.34
C GLY A 4 4.44 -14.34 14.53
N THR A 5 4.32 -13.02 14.69
CA THR A 5 3.48 -12.44 15.77
C THR A 5 2.17 -11.95 15.18
N PHE A 6 1.06 -12.52 15.60
CA PHE A 6 -0.25 -12.00 15.25
C PHE A 6 -0.54 -10.75 16.06
N PRO A 7 -1.05 -9.66 15.45
CA PRO A 7 -1.34 -8.42 16.17
C PRO A 7 -2.43 -8.63 17.22
N ASP A 8 -2.22 -8.06 18.40
CA ASP A 8 -3.28 -7.89 19.39
C ASP A 8 -4.11 -6.66 19.03
N PHE A 9 -5.23 -6.87 18.38
CA PHE A 9 -6.11 -5.77 17.93
C PHE A 9 -6.81 -5.06 19.08
N ASP A 10 -7.03 -5.72 20.21
CA ASP A 10 -7.63 -5.07 21.38
C ASP A 10 -6.65 -4.06 21.98
N ALA A 11 -5.35 -4.33 21.92
CA ALA A 11 -4.31 -3.39 22.34
C ALA A 11 -4.14 -2.20 21.37
N LEU A 12 -4.66 -2.27 20.15
CA LEU A 12 -4.62 -1.18 19.17
C LEU A 12 -5.80 -0.21 19.28
N HIS A 13 -6.77 -0.48 20.16
CA HIS A 13 -7.93 0.38 20.36
C HIS A 13 -7.95 1.03 21.77
N PRO A 14 -8.33 2.31 21.84
CA PRO A 14 -8.50 3.23 20.73
C PRO A 14 -7.15 3.64 20.14
N ALA A 15 -7.05 3.66 18.81
CA ALA A 15 -5.88 4.18 18.15
C ALA A 15 -5.72 5.69 18.44
N SER A 16 -4.49 6.14 18.60
CA SER A 16 -4.17 7.56 18.69
C SER A 16 -3.56 8.04 17.38
N ASP A 17 -4.02 9.18 16.88
CA ASP A 17 -3.42 9.80 15.71
C ASP A 17 -2.13 10.51 16.09
N SER A 18 -0.99 9.85 15.87
CA SER A 18 0.34 10.42 16.14
C SER A 18 0.67 11.62 15.25
N PHE A 19 -0.11 11.87 14.20
CA PHE A 19 0.11 12.95 13.24
C PHE A 19 -0.96 14.06 13.31
N ALA A 20 -1.94 13.95 14.21
CA ALA A 20 -3.08 14.88 14.31
C ALA A 20 -2.71 16.37 14.35
N ASN A 21 -1.54 16.71 14.91
CA ASN A 21 -1.08 18.09 15.07
C ASN A 21 0.16 18.38 14.24
N THR A 22 0.46 17.57 13.23
CA THR A 22 1.61 17.78 12.35
C THR A 22 1.19 18.51 11.08
N SER A 23 2.03 19.46 10.64
CA SER A 23 1.88 20.08 9.32
C SER A 23 2.51 19.19 8.26
N VAL A 24 1.71 18.82 7.26
CA VAL A 24 2.17 18.03 6.12
C VAL A 24 2.33 18.94 4.90
N ARG A 25 3.46 18.84 4.22
CA ARG A 25 3.63 19.46 2.90
C ARG A 25 2.98 18.57 1.86
N SER A 26 2.05 19.14 1.11
CA SER A 26 1.28 18.41 0.10
C SER A 26 1.53 19.00 -1.29
N PHE A 27 1.46 18.14 -2.27
CA PHE A 27 1.45 18.51 -3.68
C PHE A 27 0.11 18.08 -4.28
N VAL A 28 -0.65 19.02 -4.83
CA VAL A 28 -1.97 18.76 -5.40
C VAL A 28 -1.93 19.12 -6.89
N LEU A 29 -2.36 18.20 -7.73
CA LEU A 29 -2.37 18.35 -9.18
C LEU A 29 -3.76 18.02 -9.73
N GLU A 30 -4.37 18.96 -10.46
CA GLU A 30 -5.54 18.68 -11.28
C GLU A 30 -5.12 18.29 -12.70
N VAL A 31 -5.67 17.17 -13.17
CA VAL A 31 -5.41 16.67 -14.52
C VAL A 31 -6.74 16.55 -15.27
N PRO A 32 -6.92 17.22 -16.41
CA PRO A 32 -8.14 17.10 -17.20
C PRO A 32 -8.39 15.64 -17.64
N VAL A 33 -9.62 15.16 -17.44
CA VAL A 33 -10.00 13.78 -17.82
C VAL A 33 -9.81 13.49 -19.32
N GLN A 34 -9.79 14.52 -20.14
CA GLN A 34 -9.54 14.41 -21.58
C GLN A 34 -8.13 13.92 -21.92
N ILE A 35 -7.15 14.15 -21.04
CA ILE A 35 -5.76 13.68 -21.20
C ILE A 35 -5.67 12.18 -20.97
N THR A 36 -6.40 11.68 -19.98
CA THR A 36 -6.36 10.26 -19.58
C THR A 36 -7.46 9.44 -20.24
N GLY A 37 -8.53 10.09 -20.74
CA GLY A 37 -9.75 9.44 -21.16
C GLY A 37 -10.49 8.82 -19.96
N ARG A 38 -11.43 7.91 -20.24
CA ARG A 38 -12.14 7.13 -19.20
C ARG A 38 -11.62 5.70 -19.09
N ARG A 39 -10.34 5.51 -19.37
CA ARG A 39 -9.67 4.21 -19.22
C ARG A 39 -8.96 4.16 -17.87
N PRO A 40 -8.76 2.98 -17.30
CA PRO A 40 -7.91 2.84 -16.12
C PRO A 40 -6.53 3.43 -16.37
N VAL A 41 -6.07 4.26 -15.46
CA VAL A 41 -4.70 4.80 -15.43
C VAL A 41 -3.99 4.22 -14.22
N HIS A 42 -2.69 3.99 -14.37
CA HIS A 42 -1.83 3.55 -13.28
C HIS A 42 -0.82 4.64 -13.02
N PHE A 43 -0.69 5.06 -11.79
CA PHE A 43 0.26 6.11 -11.44
C PHE A 43 0.97 5.82 -10.11
N TRP A 44 2.14 6.38 -9.99
CA TRP A 44 2.95 6.39 -8.77
C TRP A 44 3.75 7.69 -8.73
N ALA A 45 4.22 8.07 -7.54
CA ALA A 45 5.14 9.18 -7.36
C ALA A 45 6.56 8.65 -7.17
N SER A 46 7.55 9.39 -7.64
CA SER A 46 8.95 9.12 -7.35
C SER A 46 9.69 10.41 -7.02
N THR A 47 10.73 10.27 -6.20
CA THR A 47 11.70 11.33 -5.92
C THR A 47 13.04 10.93 -6.52
N ALA A 48 13.67 11.85 -7.24
CA ALA A 48 14.99 11.65 -7.79
C ALA A 48 15.86 12.89 -7.54
N TYR A 49 17.17 12.70 -7.49
CA TYR A 49 18.13 13.77 -7.52
C TYR A 49 19.03 13.65 -8.76
N PHE A 50 19.60 14.76 -9.17
CA PHE A 50 20.55 14.77 -10.28
C PHE A 50 21.96 14.51 -9.75
N ASP A 51 22.55 13.38 -10.13
CA ASP A 51 23.94 13.05 -9.83
C ASP A 51 24.87 13.72 -10.83
N THR A 52 25.52 14.76 -10.38
CA THR A 52 26.46 15.54 -11.22
C THR A 52 27.73 14.76 -11.57
N GLY A 53 28.12 13.78 -10.75
CA GLY A 53 29.30 12.94 -11.02
C GLY A 53 29.10 11.99 -12.19
N HIS A 54 27.87 11.49 -12.38
CA HIS A 54 27.50 10.55 -13.45
C HIS A 54 26.58 11.19 -14.50
N ASN A 55 26.25 12.49 -14.37
CA ASN A 55 25.38 13.25 -15.27
C ASN A 55 24.03 12.53 -15.54
N THR A 56 23.38 12.02 -14.47
CA THR A 56 22.13 11.26 -14.57
C THR A 56 21.18 11.55 -13.40
N TRP A 57 19.91 11.29 -13.63
CA TRP A 57 18.90 11.29 -12.55
C TRP A 57 18.89 9.94 -11.83
N VAL A 58 18.96 9.98 -10.50
CA VAL A 58 18.93 8.81 -9.64
C VAL A 58 17.65 8.84 -8.81
N GLN A 59 16.78 7.85 -9.03
CA GLN A 59 15.58 7.69 -8.21
C GLN A 59 15.96 7.18 -6.82
N VAL A 60 15.45 7.82 -5.78
CA VAL A 60 15.74 7.47 -4.37
C VAL A 60 14.51 7.05 -3.58
N GLN A 61 13.32 7.34 -4.09
CA GLN A 61 12.08 6.94 -3.45
C GLN A 61 10.96 6.79 -4.45
N ARG A 62 10.01 5.90 -4.18
CA ARG A 62 8.73 5.81 -4.84
C ARG A 62 7.60 5.56 -3.84
N ALA A 63 6.41 6.01 -4.20
CA ALA A 63 5.20 5.81 -3.41
C ALA A 63 3.99 5.66 -4.32
N ALA A 64 3.13 4.72 -3.99
CA ALA A 64 1.80 4.56 -4.56
C ALA A 64 0.85 4.00 -3.48
N GLU A 65 0.89 2.70 -3.22
CA GLU A 65 0.23 2.12 -2.07
C GLU A 65 0.95 2.53 -0.78
N PRO A 66 0.22 2.90 0.30
CA PRO A 66 0.84 3.41 1.51
C PRO A 66 1.61 2.31 2.26
N ASN A 67 2.71 2.73 2.90
CA ASN A 67 3.44 1.93 3.88
C ASN A 67 3.90 0.54 3.41
N MET A 68 4.07 0.32 2.11
CA MET A 68 4.51 -0.97 1.57
C MET A 68 5.79 -1.47 2.24
N THR A 69 6.78 -0.59 2.42
CA THR A 69 8.05 -0.95 3.08
C THR A 69 7.91 -1.20 4.58
N THR A 70 6.94 -0.57 5.23
CA THR A 70 6.72 -0.69 6.68
C THR A 70 5.92 -1.93 7.04
N PHE A 71 4.81 -2.18 6.33
CA PHE A 71 3.92 -3.28 6.65
C PHE A 71 4.38 -4.62 6.09
N PHE A 72 5.02 -4.62 4.92
CA PHE A 72 5.40 -5.85 4.25
C PHE A 72 6.89 -6.20 4.42
N ASP A 73 7.58 -5.48 5.32
CA ASP A 73 8.95 -5.74 5.77
C ASP A 73 9.94 -6.06 4.63
N PHE A 74 10.03 -5.13 3.69
CA PHE A 74 11.17 -5.12 2.77
C PHE A 74 12.46 -4.72 3.49
N ALA A 75 12.35 -4.40 4.77
CA ALA A 75 13.30 -3.58 5.52
C ALA A 75 14.28 -4.39 6.38
N THR A 76 14.39 -5.69 6.25
CA THR A 76 15.51 -6.37 6.86
C THR A 76 16.83 -6.08 6.13
N GLY A 77 17.13 -4.80 6.04
CA GLY A 77 18.36 -4.24 5.48
C GLY A 77 18.11 -3.03 4.61
N SER A 78 18.88 -1.97 4.84
CA SER A 78 18.84 -0.72 4.07
C SER A 78 18.96 -0.93 2.56
N ALA A 79 19.69 -1.96 2.13
CA ALA A 79 19.86 -2.31 0.72
C ALA A 79 18.57 -2.76 0.04
N LYS A 80 17.68 -3.49 0.74
CA LYS A 80 16.38 -3.93 0.17
C LYS A 80 15.42 -2.76 -0.02
N VAL A 81 15.33 -1.87 0.97
CA VAL A 81 14.53 -0.65 0.89
C VAL A 81 15.06 0.27 -0.22
N ALA A 82 16.38 0.42 -0.33
CA ALA A 82 17.01 1.21 -1.39
C ALA A 82 16.71 0.63 -2.78
N ASN A 83 16.74 -0.69 -2.94
CA ASN A 83 16.39 -1.36 -4.18
C ASN A 83 14.91 -1.14 -4.54
N TYR A 84 13.99 -1.32 -3.60
CA TYR A 84 12.57 -1.02 -3.82
C TYR A 84 12.35 0.44 -4.23
N ASN A 85 12.93 1.38 -3.49
CA ASN A 85 12.78 2.81 -3.74
C ASN A 85 13.44 3.27 -5.04
N GLY A 86 14.55 2.66 -5.42
CA GLY A 86 15.33 3.01 -6.62
C GLY A 86 14.81 2.40 -7.93
N THR A 87 13.75 1.59 -7.90
CA THR A 87 13.24 0.87 -9.07
C THR A 87 11.81 1.27 -9.44
N ALA A 88 11.42 1.07 -10.70
CA ALA A 88 10.04 1.25 -11.15
C ALA A 88 9.14 0.10 -10.66
N PRO A 89 7.80 0.30 -10.53
CA PRO A 89 6.86 -0.74 -10.10
C PRO A 89 6.87 -2.03 -10.96
N THR A 90 7.31 -1.97 -12.19
CA THR A 90 7.42 -3.15 -13.07
C THR A 90 8.35 -4.24 -12.51
N ILE A 91 9.28 -3.87 -11.63
CA ILE A 91 10.20 -4.81 -10.97
C ILE A 91 9.50 -5.62 -9.87
N ASP A 92 8.37 -5.16 -9.36
CA ASP A 92 7.69 -5.77 -8.22
C ASP A 92 7.24 -7.21 -8.49
N LEU A 93 6.98 -7.55 -9.74
CA LEU A 93 6.55 -8.89 -10.15
C LEU A 93 7.72 -9.85 -10.46
N VAL A 94 8.95 -9.35 -10.43
CA VAL A 94 10.13 -10.21 -10.63
C VAL A 94 10.23 -11.22 -9.48
N GLY A 95 10.39 -12.49 -9.83
CA GLY A 95 10.44 -13.58 -8.85
C GLY A 95 9.09 -14.20 -8.49
N ARG A 96 7.98 -13.73 -9.10
CA ARG A 96 6.68 -14.39 -9.01
C ARG A 96 6.74 -15.74 -9.77
N PRO A 97 6.46 -16.87 -9.10
CA PRO A 97 6.55 -18.18 -9.74
C PRO A 97 5.29 -18.52 -10.56
N ALA A 98 5.39 -19.54 -11.40
CA ALA A 98 4.28 -20.03 -12.20
C ALA A 98 3.12 -20.58 -11.35
N LYS A 99 3.45 -21.19 -10.20
CA LYS A 99 2.47 -21.65 -9.20
C LYS A 99 2.62 -20.86 -7.91
N PRO A 100 2.01 -19.67 -7.82
CA PRO A 100 2.24 -18.71 -6.74
C PRO A 100 1.94 -19.22 -5.33
N ALA A 101 0.98 -20.15 -5.20
CA ALA A 101 0.55 -20.70 -3.92
C ALA A 101 1.46 -21.82 -3.36
N THR A 102 2.39 -22.33 -4.15
CA THR A 102 3.19 -23.52 -3.77
C THR A 102 4.69 -23.39 -4.04
N ASP A 103 5.05 -22.76 -5.16
CA ASP A 103 6.43 -22.74 -5.60
C ASP A 103 7.25 -21.70 -4.81
N PRO A 104 8.56 -21.90 -4.65
CA PRO A 104 9.45 -20.90 -4.09
C PRO A 104 9.35 -19.58 -4.86
N ALA A 105 9.36 -18.48 -4.13
CA ALA A 105 9.31 -17.14 -4.71
C ALA A 105 10.49 -16.29 -4.23
N SER A 106 10.75 -15.20 -4.93
CA SER A 106 11.83 -14.28 -4.61
C SER A 106 11.43 -12.83 -4.93
N GLY A 107 12.35 -11.90 -4.74
CA GLY A 107 12.10 -10.49 -5.01
C GLY A 107 11.04 -9.88 -4.10
N ILE A 108 10.48 -8.76 -4.54
CA ILE A 108 9.46 -8.00 -3.79
C ILE A 108 8.18 -8.83 -3.68
N TRP A 109 7.75 -9.45 -4.78
CA TRP A 109 6.55 -10.27 -4.79
C TRP A 109 6.62 -11.42 -3.77
N GLY A 110 7.77 -12.13 -3.75
CA GLY A 110 7.98 -13.23 -2.80
C GLY A 110 7.96 -12.76 -1.35
N GLN A 111 8.55 -11.62 -1.05
CA GLN A 111 8.55 -11.05 0.30
C GLN A 111 7.14 -10.67 0.77
N VAL A 112 6.34 -10.01 -0.06
CA VAL A 112 4.95 -9.67 0.27
C VAL A 112 4.14 -10.93 0.53
N ARG A 113 4.23 -11.93 -0.37
CA ARG A 113 3.54 -13.22 -0.19
C ARG A 113 3.89 -13.88 1.14
N ASP A 114 5.19 -14.04 1.39
CA ASP A 114 5.67 -14.83 2.52
C ASP A 114 5.40 -14.13 3.86
N ASN A 115 5.52 -12.80 3.91
CA ASN A 115 5.23 -12.03 5.12
C ASN A 115 3.74 -12.05 5.46
N ILE A 116 2.86 -11.86 4.48
CA ILE A 116 1.41 -11.95 4.70
C ILE A 116 1.02 -13.39 5.07
N ALA A 117 1.56 -14.39 4.38
CA ALA A 117 1.32 -15.79 4.72
C ALA A 117 1.69 -16.11 6.17
N ALA A 118 2.85 -15.64 6.63
CA ALA A 118 3.28 -15.87 8.02
C ALA A 118 2.32 -15.22 9.04
N VAL A 119 1.81 -14.02 8.76
CA VAL A 119 0.85 -13.33 9.64
C VAL A 119 -0.47 -14.09 9.72
N VAL A 120 -1.07 -14.43 8.57
CA VAL A 120 -2.38 -15.12 8.56
C VAL A 120 -2.29 -16.58 9.03
N GLU A 121 -1.12 -17.22 8.92
CA GLU A 121 -0.83 -18.52 9.52
C GLU A 121 -0.81 -18.42 11.04
N ALA A 122 -0.05 -17.48 11.58
CA ALA A 122 0.05 -17.26 13.03
C ALA A 122 -1.31 -16.95 13.67
N GLY A 123 -2.18 -16.21 12.95
CA GLY A 123 -3.54 -15.90 13.40
C GLY A 123 -4.59 -16.96 13.08
N GLY A 124 -4.25 -17.97 12.28
CA GLY A 124 -5.21 -18.95 11.79
C GLY A 124 -6.36 -18.31 10.98
N THR A 125 -6.05 -17.25 10.22
CA THR A 125 -7.08 -16.42 9.56
C THR A 125 -7.19 -16.64 8.06
N TYR A 126 -6.22 -17.26 7.41
CA TYR A 126 -6.18 -17.47 5.95
C TYR A 126 -7.41 -18.22 5.38
N ASN A 127 -8.12 -18.99 6.20
CA ASN A 127 -9.31 -19.75 5.82
C ASN A 127 -10.63 -19.14 6.34
N LYS A 128 -10.59 -17.92 6.87
CA LYS A 128 -11.78 -17.20 7.38
C LYS A 128 -12.39 -16.31 6.31
N ARG A 129 -13.65 -15.91 6.50
CA ARG A 129 -14.32 -14.92 5.62
C ARG A 129 -13.66 -13.53 5.79
N PRO A 130 -13.72 -12.68 4.75
CA PRO A 130 -14.38 -12.89 3.45
C PRO A 130 -13.62 -13.85 2.53
N HIS A 131 -12.29 -13.94 2.65
CA HIS A 131 -11.44 -14.72 1.77
C HIS A 131 -10.98 -16.02 2.42
N LYS A 132 -11.49 -17.14 1.90
CA LYS A 132 -11.11 -18.47 2.36
C LYS A 132 -10.14 -19.13 1.41
N PHE A 133 -8.92 -19.32 1.87
CA PHE A 133 -7.88 -20.01 1.11
C PHE A 133 -7.52 -21.35 1.76
N PRO A 134 -7.06 -22.32 0.96
CA PRO A 134 -6.68 -23.65 1.47
C PRO A 134 -5.41 -23.62 2.32
N THR A 135 -4.51 -22.64 2.08
CA THR A 135 -3.26 -22.46 2.80
C THR A 135 -2.95 -20.98 3.00
N ALA A 136 -2.13 -20.66 3.99
CA ALA A 136 -1.64 -19.31 4.20
C ALA A 136 -0.84 -18.78 3.02
N LEU A 137 -0.02 -19.62 2.36
CA LEU A 137 0.70 -19.24 1.14
C LEU A 137 -0.24 -18.88 -0.02
N ALA A 138 -1.37 -19.58 -0.14
CA ALA A 138 -2.37 -19.23 -1.16
C ALA A 138 -3.01 -17.87 -0.90
N TYR A 139 -3.30 -17.55 0.38
CA TYR A 139 -3.75 -16.21 0.76
C TYR A 139 -2.68 -15.15 0.49
N GLY A 140 -1.45 -15.40 0.93
CA GLY A 140 -0.32 -14.49 0.69
C GLY A 140 -0.06 -14.24 -0.80
N ALA A 141 -0.21 -15.27 -1.66
CA ALA A 141 -0.08 -15.14 -3.10
C ALA A 141 -1.18 -14.23 -3.70
N TRP A 142 -2.42 -14.43 -3.28
CA TRP A 142 -3.53 -13.55 -3.68
C TRP A 142 -3.27 -12.10 -3.23
N ALA A 143 -2.86 -11.89 -1.98
CA ALA A 143 -2.57 -10.56 -1.47
C ALA A 143 -1.42 -9.88 -2.22
N ALA A 144 -0.36 -10.62 -2.54
CA ALA A 144 0.76 -10.10 -3.33
C ALA A 144 0.32 -9.72 -4.75
N ASP A 145 -0.53 -10.55 -5.40
CA ASP A 145 -1.07 -10.24 -6.73
C ASP A 145 -2.03 -9.04 -6.71
N THR A 146 -2.69 -8.78 -5.58
CA THR A 146 -3.60 -7.65 -5.39
C THR A 146 -2.83 -6.33 -5.17
N LEU A 147 -1.73 -6.37 -4.41
CA LEU A 147 -0.96 -5.17 -4.03
C LEU A 147 0.14 -4.81 -5.04
N LEU A 148 0.51 -5.73 -5.93
CA LEU A 148 1.65 -5.54 -6.84
C LEU A 148 1.23 -5.69 -8.31
N PRO A 149 1.79 -4.91 -9.23
CA PRO A 149 2.82 -3.89 -8.98
C PRO A 149 2.28 -2.73 -8.13
N ASN A 150 3.15 -2.14 -7.28
CA ASN A 150 2.75 -1.04 -6.41
C ASN A 150 2.49 0.23 -7.21
N VAL A 151 1.25 0.36 -7.66
CA VAL A 151 0.71 1.50 -8.42
C VAL A 151 -0.70 1.81 -7.92
N ILE A 152 -1.12 3.06 -8.01
CA ILE A 152 -2.52 3.42 -7.81
C ILE A 152 -3.24 3.29 -9.14
N THR A 153 -4.25 2.42 -9.20
CA THR A 153 -5.13 2.27 -10.35
C THR A 153 -6.36 3.14 -10.15
N PHE A 154 -6.73 3.94 -11.15
CA PHE A 154 -7.91 4.80 -11.10
C PHE A 154 -8.58 4.93 -12.46
N ILE A 155 -9.91 4.94 -12.48
CA ILE A 155 -10.72 5.24 -13.65
C ILE A 155 -11.20 6.68 -13.55
N PRO A 156 -10.64 7.62 -14.34
CA PRO A 156 -11.00 9.02 -14.26
C PRO A 156 -12.49 9.27 -14.54
N GLY A 157 -13.09 10.14 -13.74
CA GLY A 157 -14.54 10.45 -13.81
C GLY A 157 -15.43 9.49 -13.02
N THR A 158 -14.84 8.62 -12.19
CA THR A 158 -15.56 7.78 -11.23
C THR A 158 -15.24 8.18 -9.79
N VAL A 159 -15.96 7.64 -8.84
CA VAL A 159 -15.67 7.85 -7.42
C VAL A 159 -14.44 7.02 -7.04
N ALA A 160 -13.47 7.64 -6.39
CA ALA A 160 -12.31 6.95 -5.85
C ALA A 160 -12.72 6.17 -4.60
N TYR A 161 -12.33 4.90 -4.56
CA TYR A 161 -12.46 4.04 -3.39
C TYR A 161 -11.42 2.91 -3.44
N TRP A 162 -10.76 2.66 -2.32
CA TRP A 162 -9.70 1.65 -2.23
C TRP A 162 -9.87 0.78 -0.99
N ASP A 163 -10.30 -0.45 -1.20
CA ASP A 163 -10.29 -1.51 -0.19
C ASP A 163 -9.87 -2.82 -0.86
N PRO A 164 -8.56 -3.10 -0.93
CA PRO A 164 -8.04 -4.27 -1.62
C PRO A 164 -8.47 -5.58 -0.95
N TRP A 165 -8.86 -5.54 0.31
CA TRP A 165 -9.41 -6.70 0.99
C TRP A 165 -10.77 -7.13 0.43
N TYR A 166 -11.51 -6.20 -0.20
CA TYR A 166 -12.73 -6.49 -0.96
C TYR A 166 -12.54 -6.46 -2.47
N ASP A 167 -11.30 -6.58 -2.96
CA ASP A 167 -10.94 -6.49 -4.39
C ASP A 167 -11.34 -5.15 -5.04
N ILE A 168 -11.45 -4.07 -4.26
CA ILE A 168 -11.80 -2.74 -4.78
C ILE A 168 -10.56 -1.87 -4.83
N GLN A 169 -10.15 -1.51 -6.05
CA GLN A 169 -8.98 -0.68 -6.29
C GLN A 169 -9.28 0.35 -7.39
N ASN A 170 -9.84 1.49 -7.00
CA ASN A 170 -10.18 2.57 -7.92
C ASN A 170 -9.77 3.95 -7.36
N GLY A 171 -8.48 4.17 -7.25
CA GLY A 171 -7.95 5.36 -6.59
C GLY A 171 -8.11 5.28 -5.07
N LYS A 172 -7.82 6.38 -4.41
CA LYS A 172 -7.95 6.52 -2.95
C LYS A 172 -8.70 7.81 -2.66
N GLY A 173 -9.79 7.71 -1.92
CA GLY A 173 -10.52 8.88 -1.46
C GLY A 173 -9.72 9.62 -0.39
N ILE A 174 -9.80 10.95 -0.39
CA ILE A 174 -9.03 11.80 0.53
C ILE A 174 -9.43 11.60 2.01
N THR A 175 -10.59 11.00 2.25
CA THR A 175 -11.14 10.75 3.60
C THR A 175 -11.13 9.26 3.98
N GLU A 176 -10.54 8.40 3.17
CA GLU A 176 -10.50 6.96 3.43
C GLU A 176 -9.47 6.59 4.49
N ASP A 177 -9.84 5.65 5.37
CA ASP A 177 -8.92 5.01 6.32
C ASP A 177 -8.09 3.93 5.62
N ILE A 178 -7.15 4.37 4.81
CA ILE A 178 -6.29 3.49 3.99
C ILE A 178 -5.43 2.56 4.86
N ALA A 179 -5.00 3.02 6.04
CA ALA A 179 -4.20 2.20 6.95
C ALA A 179 -5.01 1.00 7.44
N SER A 180 -6.27 1.20 7.80
CA SER A 180 -7.16 0.09 8.18
C SER A 180 -7.36 -0.89 7.03
N ASN A 181 -7.55 -0.42 5.81
CA ASN A 181 -7.73 -1.29 4.65
C ASN A 181 -6.50 -2.18 4.36
N ILE A 182 -5.29 -1.65 4.56
CA ILE A 182 -4.06 -2.46 4.48
C ILE A 182 -4.01 -3.49 5.62
N ILE A 183 -4.31 -3.09 6.85
CA ILE A 183 -4.27 -4.02 7.99
C ILE A 183 -5.26 -5.15 7.80
N LYS A 184 -6.51 -4.88 7.36
CA LYS A 184 -7.48 -5.94 7.03
C LYS A 184 -6.89 -6.98 6.08
N MET A 185 -6.23 -6.52 5.03
CA MET A 185 -5.62 -7.40 4.05
C MET A 185 -4.46 -8.21 4.64
N MET A 186 -3.63 -7.61 5.49
CA MET A 186 -2.52 -8.29 6.13
C MET A 186 -2.95 -9.43 7.06
N VAL A 187 -4.10 -9.27 7.72
CA VAL A 187 -4.52 -10.18 8.81
C VAL A 187 -5.73 -11.04 8.44
N ASN A 188 -6.37 -10.78 7.29
CA ASN A 188 -7.65 -11.37 6.88
C ASN A 188 -8.72 -11.31 7.97
N GLN A 189 -8.84 -10.15 8.58
CA GLN A 189 -9.88 -9.84 9.57
C GLN A 189 -10.35 -8.40 9.40
N ASP A 190 -11.60 -8.14 9.77
CA ASP A 190 -12.10 -6.78 9.80
C ASP A 190 -11.35 -5.96 10.86
N PHE A 191 -11.00 -4.75 10.51
CA PHE A 191 -10.27 -3.83 11.36
C PHE A 191 -10.64 -2.38 11.01
N SER A 192 -10.75 -1.55 12.02
CA SER A 192 -10.86 -0.10 11.87
C SER A 192 -10.03 0.59 12.94
N SER A 193 -9.24 1.56 12.56
CA SER A 193 -8.49 2.39 13.52
C SER A 193 -9.43 3.22 14.42
N GLY A 194 -10.67 3.45 13.97
CA GLY A 194 -11.60 4.39 14.60
C GLY A 194 -11.22 5.86 14.43
N LEU A 195 -10.11 6.15 13.74
CA LEU A 195 -9.68 7.53 13.46
C LEU A 195 -10.63 8.16 12.42
N LYS A 196 -10.90 9.44 12.61
CA LYS A 196 -11.70 10.22 11.66
C LYS A 196 -10.79 11.04 10.77
N PRO A 197 -11.14 11.22 9.49
CA PRO A 197 -10.39 12.11 8.62
C PRO A 197 -10.41 13.54 9.15
N GLY A 198 -9.34 14.27 8.90
CA GLY A 198 -9.27 15.69 9.13
C GLY A 198 -10.25 16.48 8.23
N PRO A 199 -10.40 17.79 8.46
CA PRO A 199 -11.24 18.63 7.63
C PRO A 199 -10.71 18.67 6.19
N ILE A 200 -11.64 18.65 5.23
CA ILE A 200 -11.37 18.84 3.80
C ILE A 200 -12.15 20.01 3.27
N LEU A 201 -11.71 20.56 2.13
CA LEU A 201 -12.42 21.60 1.38
C LEU A 201 -13.20 20.93 0.24
N ASP A 202 -14.29 21.56 -0.18
CA ASP A 202 -15.10 21.17 -1.34
C ASP A 202 -14.60 21.77 -2.66
N TYR A 203 -13.50 22.53 -2.60
CA TYR A 203 -12.84 23.16 -3.75
C TYR A 203 -11.33 22.91 -3.70
N PHE A 204 -10.66 23.10 -4.84
CA PHE A 204 -9.20 22.96 -4.95
C PHE A 204 -8.47 23.92 -3.98
N PRO A 205 -7.44 23.48 -3.23
CA PRO A 205 -6.73 22.19 -3.35
C PRO A 205 -7.31 21.04 -2.51
N TYR A 206 -8.53 21.12 -2.02
CA TYR A 206 -9.27 20.14 -1.24
C TYR A 206 -8.69 19.86 0.17
N LEU A 207 -7.47 20.22 0.43
CA LEU A 207 -6.80 20.07 1.71
C LEU A 207 -7.01 21.32 2.57
N ALA A 208 -7.43 21.13 3.82
CA ALA A 208 -7.53 22.23 4.77
C ALA A 208 -6.14 22.83 5.08
N PRO A 209 -6.09 24.12 5.46
CA PRO A 209 -4.87 24.74 5.94
C PRO A 209 -4.25 23.97 7.13
N PRO A 210 -2.94 24.07 7.34
CA PRO A 210 -2.30 23.49 8.53
C PRO A 210 -2.94 23.99 9.82
N PRO A 211 -2.98 23.17 10.88
CA PRO A 211 -3.45 23.63 12.19
C PRO A 211 -2.67 24.86 12.65
N GLY A 212 -3.36 25.93 13.03
CA GLY A 212 -2.74 27.14 13.57
C GLY A 212 -2.20 28.14 12.53
N SER A 213 -2.55 27.98 11.25
CA SER A 213 -2.27 28.97 10.18
C SER A 213 -3.34 30.05 10.08
#